data_299251caaca473d73d93e57fb2f2d269
#
_entry.id   299251caaca473d73d93e57fb2f2d269
#
_cell.length_a   1.000
_cell.length_b   1.000
_cell.length_c   1.000
_cell.angle_alpha   90.00
_cell.angle_beta   90.00
_cell.angle_gamma   90.00
#
_symmetry.space_group_name_H-M   'P 1'
#
loop_
_entity.id
_entity.type
_entity.pdbx_description
1 polymer ?
#
loop_
_entity_poly.entity_id
_entity_poly.type
_entity_poly.pdbx_seq_one_letter_code
_entity_poly.pdbx_strand_id
1 'polypeptide(L)'
;MRVIELLDKPAVRYEVTEHPPAFTAQQMAAAEHEPGKYVAKPVIVKADGKYMMCVLSACYKIDLGALKNQLGAKSVELAEEKEIGEIFDDCELGDGPPFGNLYDLPTIMDKALETDDHITFQAGTHEKAIRMSMDDYRKLVEPKILEFSYHMTS
;
A
#
# COMPACT_ATOMS: atom_id res chain seq x y z
N MET A 1 14.54 -8.14 -5.06
CA MET A 1 13.37 -7.27 -4.89
C MET A 1 13.58 -6.31 -3.73
N ARG A 2 13.33 -5.04 -3.93
CA ARG A 2 13.62 -3.99 -2.93
C ARG A 2 12.98 -4.25 -1.57
N VAL A 3 11.73 -4.68 -1.53
CA VAL A 3 11.03 -4.89 -0.25
C VAL A 3 11.67 -6.02 0.55
N ILE A 4 12.06 -7.11 -0.10
CA ILE A 4 12.72 -8.24 0.58
C ILE A 4 14.07 -7.80 1.13
N GLU A 5 14.84 -7.06 0.36
CA GLU A 5 16.14 -6.54 0.80
C GLU A 5 15.98 -5.62 2.02
N LEU A 6 14.95 -4.77 2.02
CA LEU A 6 14.66 -3.89 3.15
C LEU A 6 14.31 -4.68 4.40
N LEU A 7 13.44 -5.70 4.29
CA LEU A 7 12.98 -6.48 5.43
C LEU A 7 14.08 -7.37 6.02
N ASP A 8 15.01 -7.84 5.20
CA ASP A 8 16.09 -8.71 5.66
C ASP A 8 17.16 -7.96 6.46
N LYS A 9 17.39 -6.68 6.15
CA LYS A 9 18.43 -5.88 6.84
C LYS A 9 18.24 -5.75 8.35
N PRO A 10 17.04 -5.34 8.85
CA PRO A 10 16.81 -5.19 10.29
C PRO A 10 16.39 -6.49 10.96
N ALA A 11 16.46 -7.63 10.31
CA ALA A 11 16.01 -8.92 10.82
C ALA A 11 14.54 -8.89 11.28
N VAL A 12 13.68 -8.21 10.54
CA VAL A 12 12.24 -8.15 10.79
C VAL A 12 11.62 -9.51 10.52
N ARG A 13 10.66 -9.91 11.33
CA ARG A 13 9.89 -11.14 11.09
C ARG A 13 8.82 -10.89 10.05
N TYR A 14 8.82 -11.69 9.00
CA TYR A 14 7.79 -11.62 7.97
C TYR A 14 7.60 -13.00 7.34
N GLU A 15 6.42 -13.21 6.78
CA GLU A 15 6.08 -14.43 6.07
C GLU A 15 5.88 -14.11 4.61
N VAL A 16 6.47 -14.93 3.72
CA VAL A 16 6.19 -14.87 2.28
C VAL A 16 5.32 -16.07 1.94
N THR A 17 4.17 -15.81 1.35
CA THR A 17 3.24 -16.86 0.94
C THR A 17 3.00 -16.79 -0.55
N GLU A 18 2.74 -17.94 -1.17
CA GLU A 18 2.35 -18.04 -2.57
C GLU A 18 0.85 -18.32 -2.65
N HIS A 19 0.21 -17.76 -3.65
CA HIS A 19 -1.21 -17.92 -3.90
C HIS A 19 -1.48 -17.96 -5.40
N PRO A 20 -2.67 -18.43 -5.85
CA PRO A 20 -3.05 -18.31 -7.26
C PRO A 20 -2.98 -16.86 -7.72
N PRO A 21 -2.71 -16.58 -9.00
CA PRO A 21 -2.56 -15.22 -9.48
C PRO A 21 -3.73 -14.32 -9.07
N ALA A 22 -3.39 -13.16 -8.50
CA ALA A 22 -4.34 -12.15 -8.05
C ALA A 22 -3.90 -10.79 -8.59
N PHE A 23 -4.81 -10.07 -9.23
CA PHE A 23 -4.53 -8.81 -9.92
C PHE A 23 -4.99 -7.59 -9.15
N THR A 24 -5.76 -7.79 -8.08
CA THR A 24 -6.22 -6.73 -7.19
C THR A 24 -5.96 -7.12 -5.73
N ALA A 25 -5.93 -6.12 -4.85
CA ALA A 25 -5.77 -6.38 -3.41
C ALA A 25 -6.91 -7.22 -2.85
N GLN A 26 -8.15 -7.03 -3.34
CA GLN A 26 -9.30 -7.84 -2.93
C GLN A 26 -9.16 -9.30 -3.38
N GLN A 27 -8.71 -9.52 -4.62
CA GLN A 27 -8.45 -10.87 -5.10
C GLN A 27 -7.34 -11.55 -4.31
N MET A 28 -6.31 -10.82 -3.95
CA MET A 28 -5.20 -11.32 -3.14
C MET A 28 -5.68 -11.69 -1.74
N ALA A 29 -6.53 -10.88 -1.12
CA ALA A 29 -7.12 -11.18 0.19
C ALA A 29 -7.89 -12.50 0.13
N ALA A 30 -8.70 -12.71 -0.89
CA ALA A 30 -9.46 -13.96 -1.08
C ALA A 30 -8.52 -15.16 -1.30
N ALA A 31 -7.49 -15.01 -2.13
CA ALA A 31 -6.53 -16.08 -2.42
C ALA A 31 -5.73 -16.49 -1.19
N GLU A 32 -5.40 -15.55 -0.31
CA GLU A 32 -4.68 -15.78 0.93
C GLU A 32 -5.58 -16.17 2.10
N HIS A 33 -6.91 -16.20 1.90
CA HIS A 33 -7.89 -16.37 2.99
C HIS A 33 -7.71 -15.34 4.11
N GLU A 34 -7.28 -14.13 3.75
CA GLU A 34 -7.02 -13.02 4.67
C GLU A 34 -8.21 -12.05 4.67
N PRO A 35 -8.70 -11.61 5.84
CA PRO A 35 -9.71 -10.55 5.85
C PRO A 35 -9.19 -9.29 5.14
N GLY A 36 -10.02 -8.73 4.26
CA GLY A 36 -9.63 -7.58 3.44
C GLY A 36 -9.12 -6.37 4.24
N LYS A 37 -9.58 -6.21 5.49
CA LYS A 37 -9.14 -5.10 6.34
C LYS A 37 -7.64 -5.12 6.64
N TYR A 38 -7.01 -6.31 6.64
CA TYR A 38 -5.58 -6.47 6.91
C TYR A 38 -4.72 -6.36 5.66
N VAL A 39 -5.33 -6.40 4.49
CA VAL A 39 -4.62 -6.30 3.23
C VAL A 39 -4.50 -4.84 2.84
N ALA A 40 -3.26 -4.40 2.68
CA ALA A 40 -2.98 -3.02 2.29
C ALA A 40 -2.66 -2.93 0.80
N LYS A 41 -3.13 -1.86 0.19
CA LYS A 41 -2.82 -1.53 -1.20
C LYS A 41 -2.22 -0.13 -1.28
N PRO A 42 -1.17 0.07 -2.10
CA PRO A 42 -0.66 1.40 -2.37
C PRO A 42 -1.46 2.04 -3.50
N VAL A 43 -1.77 3.31 -3.35
CA VAL A 43 -2.39 4.13 -4.40
C VAL A 43 -1.50 5.35 -4.60
N ILE A 44 -0.99 5.52 -5.80
CA ILE A 44 -0.13 6.65 -6.12
C ILE A 44 -0.99 7.84 -6.55
N VAL A 45 -0.78 8.97 -5.90
CA VAL A 45 -1.48 10.21 -6.24
C VAL A 45 -0.46 11.32 -6.55
N LYS A 46 -0.93 12.33 -7.27
CA LYS A 46 -0.19 13.60 -7.45
C LYS A 46 -0.92 14.67 -6.66
N ALA A 47 -0.25 15.25 -5.67
CA ALA A 47 -0.74 16.38 -4.92
C ALA A 47 0.09 17.62 -5.32
N ASP A 48 -0.55 18.59 -5.96
CA ASP A 48 0.12 19.78 -6.50
C ASP A 48 1.34 19.42 -7.37
N GLY A 49 1.18 18.35 -8.20
CA GLY A 49 2.21 17.90 -9.12
C GLY A 49 3.27 16.99 -8.52
N LYS A 50 3.21 16.70 -7.21
CA LYS A 50 4.18 15.82 -6.54
C LYS A 50 3.57 14.46 -6.25
N TYR A 51 4.30 13.40 -6.55
CA TYR A 51 3.85 12.04 -6.27
C TYR A 51 3.94 11.72 -4.78
N MET A 52 2.97 10.97 -4.30
CA MET A 52 3.00 10.37 -2.97
C MET A 52 2.26 9.05 -2.97
N MET A 53 2.62 8.19 -2.03
CA MET A 53 1.98 6.88 -1.89
C MET A 53 0.97 6.92 -0.76
N CYS A 54 -0.28 6.62 -1.08
CA CYS A 54 -1.34 6.47 -0.10
C CYS A 54 -1.57 4.98 0.13
N VAL A 55 -1.55 4.56 1.40
CA VAL A 55 -1.71 3.16 1.79
C VAL A 55 -3.04 3.01 2.51
N LEU A 56 -3.90 2.14 1.98
CA LEU A 56 -5.23 1.91 2.55
C LEU A 56 -5.61 0.43 2.43
N SER A 57 -6.65 0.05 3.17
CA SER A 57 -7.16 -1.32 3.18
C SER A 57 -7.81 -1.69 1.84
N ALA A 58 -7.71 -2.97 1.47
CA ALA A 58 -8.31 -3.51 0.26
C ALA A 58 -9.83 -3.31 0.20
N CYS A 59 -10.51 -3.27 1.35
CA CYS A 59 -11.96 -3.08 1.40
C CYS A 59 -12.38 -1.61 1.51
N TYR A 60 -11.44 -0.68 1.32
CA TYR A 60 -11.72 0.75 1.34
C TYR A 60 -11.35 1.39 0.00
N LYS A 61 -11.98 2.52 -0.29
CA LYS A 61 -11.64 3.36 -1.45
C LYS A 61 -11.08 4.69 -0.98
N ILE A 62 -10.18 5.25 -1.78
CA ILE A 62 -9.61 6.56 -1.51
C ILE A 62 -10.64 7.68 -1.74
N ASP A 63 -10.70 8.62 -0.80
CA ASP A 63 -11.48 9.83 -0.92
C ASP A 63 -10.53 10.98 -1.24
N LEU A 64 -10.42 11.33 -2.50
CA LEU A 64 -9.50 12.37 -2.96
C LEU A 64 -9.83 13.74 -2.38
N GLY A 65 -11.11 14.02 -2.16
CA GLY A 65 -11.53 15.29 -1.54
C GLY A 65 -11.05 15.41 -0.10
N ALA A 66 -11.22 14.33 0.69
CA ALA A 66 -10.74 14.30 2.07
C ALA A 66 -9.22 14.43 2.12
N LEU A 67 -8.51 13.72 1.24
CA LEU A 67 -7.05 13.78 1.17
C LEU A 67 -6.58 15.20 0.83
N LYS A 68 -7.21 15.82 -0.16
CA LYS A 68 -6.92 17.19 -0.56
C LYS A 68 -7.04 18.17 0.61
N ASN A 69 -8.13 18.05 1.38
CA ASN A 69 -8.38 18.92 2.51
C ASN A 69 -7.34 18.73 3.61
N GLN A 70 -6.99 17.50 3.94
CA GLN A 70 -6.03 17.21 5.00
C GLN A 70 -4.60 17.56 4.61
N LEU A 71 -4.25 17.48 3.32
CA LEU A 71 -2.94 17.90 2.83
C LEU A 71 -2.84 19.42 2.66
N GLY A 72 -3.96 20.13 2.61
CA GLY A 72 -3.98 21.53 2.26
C GLY A 72 -3.53 21.76 0.81
N ALA A 73 -3.74 20.78 -0.06
CA ALA A 73 -3.33 20.85 -1.46
C ALA A 73 -4.35 21.59 -2.30
N LYS A 74 -3.91 22.16 -3.40
CA LYS A 74 -4.78 22.83 -4.37
C LYS A 74 -5.41 21.82 -5.32
N SER A 75 -4.69 20.73 -5.63
CA SER A 75 -5.19 19.65 -6.47
C SER A 75 -4.62 18.31 -6.02
N VAL A 76 -5.43 17.26 -6.09
CA VAL A 76 -5.02 15.88 -5.85
C VAL A 76 -5.69 15.02 -6.90
N GLU A 77 -4.89 14.23 -7.63
CA GLU A 77 -5.39 13.33 -8.65
C GLU A 77 -4.67 11.99 -8.59
N LEU A 78 -5.32 10.93 -9.09
CA LEU A 78 -4.68 9.63 -9.20
C LEU A 78 -3.60 9.68 -10.28
N ALA A 79 -2.47 9.02 -10.03
CA ALA A 79 -1.44 8.84 -11.05
C ALA A 79 -1.98 7.93 -12.16
N GLU A 80 -1.50 8.13 -13.38
CA GLU A 80 -1.86 7.30 -14.52
C GLU A 80 -1.13 5.96 -14.45
N GLU A 81 -1.70 4.93 -15.07
CA GLU A 81 -1.12 3.59 -15.10
C GLU A 81 0.33 3.57 -15.57
N LYS A 82 0.65 4.37 -16.59
CA LYS A 82 2.02 4.50 -17.10
C LYS A 82 2.98 5.04 -16.03
N GLU A 83 2.54 6.04 -15.28
CA GLU A 83 3.33 6.63 -14.19
C GLU A 83 3.55 5.63 -13.07
N ILE A 84 2.50 4.89 -12.72
CA ILE A 84 2.57 3.84 -11.69
C ILE A 84 3.58 2.76 -12.09
N GLY A 85 3.56 2.33 -13.34
CA GLY A 85 4.52 1.35 -13.85
C GLY A 85 5.96 1.82 -13.82
N GLU A 86 6.19 3.10 -14.08
CA GLU A 86 7.52 3.68 -14.01
C GLU A 86 8.03 3.79 -12.56
N ILE A 87 7.15 4.07 -11.61
CA ILE A 87 7.50 4.14 -10.19
C ILE A 87 7.82 2.75 -9.65
N PHE A 88 6.94 1.78 -9.88
CA PHE A 88 7.15 0.40 -9.45
C PHE A 88 7.89 -0.43 -10.51
N ASP A 89 9.08 0.00 -10.86
CA ASP A 89 9.86 -0.59 -11.96
C ASP A 89 10.40 -2.00 -11.68
N ASP A 90 10.36 -2.45 -10.43
CA ASP A 90 10.77 -3.81 -10.03
C ASP A 90 9.57 -4.74 -9.78
N CYS A 91 8.35 -4.33 -10.12
CA CYS A 91 7.12 -5.06 -9.82
C CYS A 91 6.29 -5.33 -11.06
N GLU A 92 5.46 -6.38 -11.01
CA GLU A 92 4.38 -6.55 -11.96
C GLU A 92 3.32 -5.47 -11.70
N LEU A 93 2.58 -5.08 -12.72
CA LEU A 93 1.58 -4.02 -12.61
C LEU A 93 0.52 -4.36 -11.56
N GLY A 94 0.30 -3.44 -10.63
CA GLY A 94 -0.66 -3.61 -9.56
C GLY A 94 -0.13 -4.30 -8.30
N ASP A 95 1.12 -4.75 -8.30
CA ASP A 95 1.69 -5.56 -7.21
C ASP A 95 2.77 -4.84 -6.41
N GLY A 96 2.87 -3.53 -6.52
CA GLY A 96 3.85 -2.76 -5.75
C GLY A 96 3.61 -2.89 -4.24
N PRO A 97 4.68 -3.02 -3.44
CA PRO A 97 4.54 -3.05 -1.99
C PRO A 97 4.27 -1.64 -1.44
N PRO A 98 3.56 -1.53 -0.29
CA PRO A 98 3.16 -0.22 0.25
C PRO A 98 4.29 0.47 1.03
N PHE A 99 5.46 0.61 0.41
CA PHE A 99 6.66 1.19 1.00
C PHE A 99 7.15 2.35 0.15
N GLY A 100 6.61 3.54 0.40
CA GLY A 100 6.98 4.72 -0.39
C GLY A 100 8.47 5.02 -0.36
N ASN A 101 9.12 4.76 0.77
CA ASN A 101 10.56 4.99 0.93
C ASN A 101 11.43 4.16 -0.01
N LEU A 102 10.93 3.06 -0.55
CA LEU A 102 11.66 2.26 -1.56
C LEU A 102 11.64 2.90 -2.95
N TYR A 103 10.77 3.87 -3.16
CA TYR A 103 10.54 4.51 -4.45
C TYR A 103 10.67 6.03 -4.37
N ASP A 104 11.35 6.51 -3.31
CA ASP A 104 11.58 7.94 -3.08
C ASP A 104 10.28 8.77 -2.98
N LEU A 105 9.24 8.17 -2.38
CA LEU A 105 7.96 8.82 -2.19
C LEU A 105 7.61 8.93 -0.72
N PRO A 106 6.97 10.03 -0.29
CA PRO A 106 6.38 10.06 1.04
C PRO A 106 5.23 9.06 1.11
N THR A 107 5.06 8.42 2.26
CA THR A 107 3.99 7.46 2.50
C THR A 107 2.98 8.05 3.46
N ILE A 108 1.71 7.99 3.07
CA ILE A 108 0.57 8.41 3.89
C ILE A 108 -0.31 7.18 4.09
N MET A 109 -0.54 6.80 5.34
CA MET A 109 -1.36 5.63 5.66
C MET A 109 -2.71 6.06 6.19
N ASP A 110 -3.76 5.40 5.73
CA ASP A 110 -5.11 5.68 6.22
C ASP A 110 -5.28 5.22 7.66
N LYS A 111 -5.96 6.01 8.45
CA LYS A 111 -6.21 5.77 9.87
C LYS A 111 -6.87 4.43 10.14
N ALA A 112 -7.68 3.92 9.21
CA ALA A 112 -8.36 2.63 9.37
C ALA A 112 -7.38 1.44 9.50
N LEU A 113 -6.16 1.57 8.98
CA LEU A 113 -5.13 0.53 9.12
C LEU A 113 -4.34 0.64 10.43
N GLU A 114 -4.33 1.80 11.04
CA GLU A 114 -3.44 2.11 12.18
C GLU A 114 -3.56 1.13 13.34
N THR A 115 -4.79 0.66 13.62
CA THR A 115 -5.07 -0.23 14.75
C THR A 115 -4.97 -1.71 14.43
N ASP A 116 -4.66 -2.09 13.20
CA ASP A 116 -4.45 -3.48 12.82
C ASP A 116 -3.14 -3.98 13.44
N ASP A 117 -3.12 -5.22 13.89
CA ASP A 117 -1.92 -5.81 14.49
C ASP A 117 -0.93 -6.33 13.45
N HIS A 118 -1.39 -6.60 12.24
CA HIS A 118 -0.54 -7.03 11.13
C HIS A 118 -1.03 -6.43 9.81
N ILE A 119 -0.17 -6.51 8.80
CA ILE A 119 -0.43 -6.00 7.47
C ILE A 119 0.01 -7.05 6.45
N THR A 120 -0.81 -7.27 5.43
CA THR A 120 -0.53 -8.20 4.34
C THR A 120 -0.59 -7.43 3.02
N PHE A 121 0.36 -7.67 2.13
CA PHE A 121 0.43 -6.94 0.87
C PHE A 121 1.08 -7.76 -0.23
N GLN A 122 0.85 -7.37 -1.48
CA GLN A 122 1.49 -7.97 -2.65
C GLN A 122 3.00 -7.70 -2.61
N ALA A 123 3.77 -8.71 -3.00
CA ALA A 123 5.23 -8.69 -2.93
C ALA A 123 5.88 -8.56 -4.31
N GLY A 124 5.33 -7.73 -5.18
CA GLY A 124 5.88 -7.41 -6.50
C GLY A 124 5.43 -8.33 -7.62
N THR A 125 4.75 -9.44 -7.32
CA THR A 125 4.20 -10.35 -8.32
C THR A 125 2.75 -10.68 -7.98
N HIS A 126 1.99 -11.17 -8.97
CA HIS A 126 0.59 -11.55 -8.78
C HIS A 126 0.40 -12.79 -7.89
N GLU A 127 1.47 -13.48 -7.55
CA GLU A 127 1.42 -14.78 -6.88
C GLU A 127 2.04 -14.80 -5.48
N LYS A 128 2.62 -13.70 -5.03
CA LYS A 128 3.30 -13.64 -3.73
C LYS A 128 2.77 -12.52 -2.86
N ALA A 129 2.59 -12.85 -1.58
CA ALA A 129 2.21 -11.89 -0.55
C ALA A 129 3.20 -11.92 0.60
N ILE A 130 3.33 -10.80 1.30
CA ILE A 130 4.10 -10.69 2.52
C ILE A 130 3.16 -10.29 3.64
N ARG A 131 3.32 -10.94 4.80
CA ARG A 131 2.63 -10.60 6.03
C ARG A 131 3.66 -10.25 7.09
N MET A 132 3.45 -9.13 7.77
CA MET A 132 4.33 -8.67 8.85
C MET A 132 3.54 -7.91 9.90
N SER A 133 4.17 -7.66 11.07
CA SER A 133 3.50 -6.87 12.10
C SER A 133 3.33 -5.42 11.66
N MET A 134 2.23 -4.80 12.08
CA MET A 134 2.00 -3.38 11.82
C MET A 134 3.06 -2.52 12.50
N ASP A 135 3.49 -2.88 13.70
CA ASP A 135 4.53 -2.14 14.42
C ASP A 135 5.83 -2.07 13.62
N ASP A 136 6.29 -3.19 13.08
CA ASP A 136 7.51 -3.22 12.27
C ASP A 136 7.34 -2.44 10.97
N TYR A 137 6.18 -2.57 10.34
CA TYR A 137 5.88 -1.79 9.13
C TYR A 137 5.97 -0.29 9.41
N ARG A 138 5.36 0.17 10.50
CA ARG A 138 5.36 1.60 10.85
C ARG A 138 6.74 2.11 11.19
N LYS A 139 7.58 1.29 11.82
CA LYS A 139 8.97 1.65 12.13
C LYS A 139 9.82 1.80 10.87
N LEU A 140 9.60 0.94 9.88
CA LEU A 140 10.38 0.95 8.64
C LEU A 140 9.94 2.04 7.67
N VAL A 141 8.65 2.35 7.62
CA VAL A 141 8.08 3.27 6.65
C VAL A 141 7.90 4.67 7.24
N GLU A 142 7.57 4.76 8.52
CA GLU A 142 7.25 6.01 9.21
C GLU A 142 6.18 6.82 8.46
N PRO A 143 5.01 6.21 8.19
CA PRO A 143 3.99 6.87 7.41
C PRO A 143 3.31 7.97 8.19
N LYS A 144 2.90 9.03 7.48
CA LYS A 144 2.01 10.03 8.05
C LYS A 144 0.59 9.45 8.07
N ILE A 145 -0.12 9.57 9.19
CA ILE A 145 -1.46 9.03 9.33
C ILE A 145 -2.49 10.12 9.03
N LEU A 146 -3.35 9.86 8.06
CA LEU A 146 -4.46 10.75 7.70
C LEU A 146 -5.73 9.91 7.51
N GLU A 147 -6.87 10.55 7.40
CA GLU A 147 -8.15 9.88 7.21
C GLU A 147 -8.71 10.24 5.84
N PHE A 148 -8.48 9.36 4.86
CA PHE A 148 -8.79 9.65 3.47
C PHE A 148 -9.47 8.49 2.73
N SER A 149 -10.05 7.54 3.45
CA SER A 149 -10.71 6.42 2.80
C SER A 149 -12.12 6.22 3.34
N TYR A 150 -12.92 5.48 2.59
CA TYR A 150 -14.25 5.09 3.01
C TYR A 150 -14.50 3.61 2.67
N HIS A 151 -15.30 2.95 3.50
CA HIS A 151 -15.60 1.53 3.34
C HIS A 151 -16.45 1.30 2.09
N MET A 152 -16.04 0.33 1.25
CA MET A 152 -16.85 -0.07 0.11
C MET A 152 -18.04 -0.88 0.59
N THR A 153 -19.24 -0.42 0.22
CA THR A 153 -20.47 -1.20 0.42
C THR A 153 -20.69 -2.06 -0.81
N SER A 154 -20.98 -3.33 -0.56
CA SER A 154 -21.29 -4.27 -1.64
C SER A 154 -22.69 -4.01 -2.21
#